data_2f3aa1b95435bbd8a95d3b9b1564eb86
#
_entry.id   2f3aa1b95435bbd8a95d3b9b1564eb86
#
_cell.length_a   1.000
_cell.length_b   1.000
_cell.length_c   1.000
_cell.angle_alpha   90.00
_cell.angle_beta   90.00
_cell.angle_gamma   90.00
#
_symmetry.space_group_name_H-M   'P 1'
#
loop_
_entity.id
_entity.type
_entity.pdbx_description
1 polymer ?
#
loop_
_entity_poly.entity_id
_entity_poly.type
_entity_poly.pdbx_seq_one_letter_code
_entity_poly.pdbx_strand_id
1 'polypeptide(L)'
;MKDKYMVVGIMSGTSLDGLDFVLVEFFKETKWYFKLISSSTQPYPKKIYEKLKHSSSLHMNDIKILDQFYTVYLSKQISKFLRKNNGHEIDLISSHGHTV
;
A
#
# COMPACT_ATOMS: atom_id res chain seq x y z
N MET A 1 -16.10 16.28 -14.77
CA MET A 1 -15.24 16.10 -13.59
C MET A 1 -16.05 15.52 -12.45
N LYS A 2 -15.56 14.49 -11.79
CA LYS A 2 -16.24 13.88 -10.65
C LYS A 2 -16.15 14.77 -9.42
N ASP A 3 -17.22 14.77 -8.61
CA ASP A 3 -17.22 15.44 -7.30
C ASP A 3 -16.88 14.46 -6.17
N LYS A 4 -16.66 13.20 -6.48
CA LYS A 4 -16.39 12.15 -5.50
C LYS A 4 -15.41 11.15 -6.06
N TYR A 5 -14.36 10.82 -5.27
CA TYR A 5 -13.33 9.85 -5.63
C TYR A 5 -13.10 8.88 -4.48
N MET A 6 -12.99 7.60 -4.83
CA MET A 6 -12.55 6.56 -3.90
C MET A 6 -11.08 6.24 -4.16
N VAL A 7 -10.24 6.42 -3.13
CA VAL A 7 -8.80 6.28 -3.23
C VAL A 7 -8.31 5.25 -2.22
N VAL A 8 -7.52 4.29 -2.69
CA VAL A 8 -6.78 3.39 -1.82
C VAL A 8 -5.37 3.92 -1.66
N GLY A 9 -4.99 4.23 -0.43
CA GLY A 9 -3.63 4.62 -0.08
C GLY A 9 -2.90 3.43 0.52
N ILE A 10 -1.66 3.24 0.10
CA ILE A 10 -0.80 2.15 0.57
C ILE A 10 0.52 2.75 1.03
N MET A 11 0.89 2.50 2.27
CA MET A 11 2.16 2.98 2.81
C MET A 11 2.98 1.83 3.36
N SER A 12 4.23 1.77 2.92
CA SER A 12 5.25 0.95 3.53
C SER A 12 5.93 1.81 4.60
N GLY A 13 5.70 1.49 5.86
CA GLY A 13 6.19 2.29 6.97
C GLY A 13 7.71 2.33 7.07
N THR A 14 8.24 3.40 7.65
CA THR A 14 9.68 3.55 7.90
C THR A 14 10.21 2.56 8.91
N SER A 15 9.33 2.02 9.73
CA SER A 15 9.66 1.01 10.75
C SER A 15 9.85 -0.39 10.18
N LEU A 16 9.54 -0.63 8.91
CA LEU A 16 9.59 -1.94 8.24
C LEU A 16 8.62 -2.97 8.85
N ASP A 17 7.63 -2.51 9.58
CA ASP A 17 6.73 -3.42 10.30
C ASP A 17 5.66 -4.05 9.43
N GLY A 18 5.28 -3.39 8.34
CA GLY A 18 4.22 -3.89 7.49
C GLY A 18 3.70 -2.85 6.52
N LEU A 19 2.57 -3.18 5.90
CA LEU A 19 1.86 -2.31 4.97
C LEU A 19 0.61 -1.75 5.63
N ASP A 20 0.44 -0.45 5.52
CA ASP A 20 -0.79 0.23 5.93
C ASP A 20 -1.64 0.52 4.69
N PHE A 21 -2.89 0.11 4.75
CA PHE A 21 -3.88 0.35 3.70
C PHE A 21 -4.98 1.24 4.25
N VAL A 22 -5.37 2.23 3.47
CA VAL A 22 -6.52 3.07 3.79
C VAL A 22 -7.43 3.19 2.56
N LEU A 23 -8.73 3.20 2.80
CA LEU A 23 -9.72 3.53 1.79
C LEU A 23 -10.35 4.84 2.19
N VAL A 24 -10.22 5.85 1.34
CA VAL A 24 -10.65 7.21 1.61
C VAL A 24 -11.60 7.67 0.50
N GLU A 25 -12.71 8.26 0.91
CA GLU A 25 -13.60 8.94 -0.02
C GLU A 25 -13.28 10.43 0.02
N PHE A 26 -12.88 10.97 -1.14
CA PHE A 26 -12.76 12.42 -1.32
C PHE A 26 -14.01 12.93 -2.00
N PHE A 27 -14.58 14.01 -1.49
CA PHE A 27 -15.77 14.61 -2.08
C PHE A 27 -15.72 16.12 -2.02
N LYS A 28 -16.33 16.76 -3.00
CA LYS A 28 -16.36 18.21 -3.13
C LYS A 28 -17.77 18.75 -2.89
N GLU A 29 -17.86 19.72 -1.99
CA GLU A 29 -19.02 20.59 -1.85
C GLU A 29 -18.57 21.99 -2.25
N THR A 30 -18.48 22.94 -1.31
CA THR A 30 -17.87 24.24 -1.56
C THR A 30 -16.36 24.16 -1.55
N LYS A 31 -15.80 23.16 -0.85
CA LYS A 31 -14.38 22.81 -0.83
C LYS A 31 -14.26 21.29 -0.75
N TRP A 32 -13.02 20.78 -0.84
CA TRP A 32 -12.79 19.35 -0.76
C TRP A 32 -12.79 18.87 0.68
N TYR A 33 -13.43 17.72 0.90
CA TYR A 33 -13.45 16.99 2.17
C TYR A 33 -12.97 15.57 1.93
N PHE A 34 -12.57 14.92 3.00
CA PHE A 34 -12.25 13.49 2.93
C PHE A 34 -12.93 12.76 4.09
N LYS A 35 -13.21 11.48 3.85
CA LYS A 35 -13.77 10.57 4.84
C LYS A 35 -13.03 9.26 4.79
N LEU A 36 -12.50 8.81 5.93
CA LEU A 36 -11.87 7.50 6.04
C LEU A 36 -12.97 6.44 6.07
N ILE A 37 -12.95 5.53 5.10
CA ILE A 37 -13.95 4.45 4.99
C ILE A 37 -13.44 3.20 5.70
N SER A 38 -12.17 2.84 5.49
CA SER A 38 -11.60 1.60 6.00
C SER A 38 -10.10 1.73 6.12
N SER A 39 -9.52 1.02 7.07
CA SER A 39 -8.07 0.92 7.19
C SER A 39 -7.68 -0.49 7.61
N SER A 40 -6.45 -0.87 7.26
CA SER A 40 -5.93 -2.19 7.61
C SER A 40 -4.41 -2.12 7.66
N THR A 41 -3.82 -2.79 8.62
CA THR A 41 -2.37 -2.96 8.71
C THR A 41 -2.05 -4.43 8.52
N GLN A 42 -1.15 -4.72 7.57
CA GLN A 42 -0.70 -6.08 7.29
C GLN A 42 0.76 -6.20 7.68
N PRO A 43 1.08 -6.89 8.78
CA PRO A 43 2.48 -7.10 9.16
C PRO A 43 3.21 -7.89 8.07
N TYR A 44 4.48 -7.56 7.84
CA TYR A 44 5.28 -8.33 6.90
C TYR A 44 5.54 -9.73 7.46
N PRO A 45 5.48 -10.77 6.62
CA PRO A 45 6.03 -12.06 7.01
C PRO A 45 7.51 -11.91 7.38
N LYS A 46 7.99 -12.74 8.28
CA LYS A 46 9.36 -12.68 8.76
C LYS A 46 10.38 -12.67 7.61
N LYS A 47 10.13 -13.48 6.59
CA LYS A 47 11.01 -13.58 5.43
C LYS A 47 11.14 -12.25 4.68
N ILE A 48 10.03 -11.53 4.49
CA ILE A 48 10.04 -10.21 3.85
C ILE A 48 10.72 -9.17 4.74
N TYR A 49 10.37 -9.16 6.01
CA TYR A 49 10.95 -8.24 6.99
C TYR A 49 12.48 -8.35 7.03
N GLU A 50 13.00 -9.57 7.11
CA GLU A 50 14.45 -9.82 7.17
C GLU A 50 15.14 -9.31 5.90
N LYS A 51 14.56 -9.53 4.73
CA LYS A 51 15.12 -9.06 3.48
C LYS A 51 15.14 -7.54 3.39
N LEU A 52 14.07 -6.87 3.79
CA LEU A 52 13.99 -5.41 3.79
C LEU A 52 14.95 -4.79 4.80
N LYS A 53 15.09 -5.39 5.95
CA LYS A 53 15.99 -4.92 7.01
C LYS A 53 17.44 -4.89 6.55
N HIS A 54 17.84 -5.83 5.73
CA HIS A 54 19.21 -5.96 5.24
C HIS A 54 19.40 -5.45 3.81
N SER A 55 18.41 -4.71 3.27
CA SER A 55 18.44 -4.28 1.87
C SER A 55 19.64 -3.39 1.53
N SER A 56 20.10 -2.56 2.46
CA SER A 56 21.24 -1.67 2.24
C SER A 56 22.57 -2.39 2.08
N SER A 57 22.67 -3.65 2.52
CA SER A 57 23.88 -4.45 2.43
C SER A 57 23.89 -5.43 1.25
N LEU A 58 22.82 -5.40 0.43
CA LEU A 58 22.68 -6.33 -0.69
C LEU A 58 23.41 -5.85 -1.93
N HIS A 59 23.88 -6.81 -2.75
CA HIS A 59 24.38 -6.52 -4.08
C HIS A 59 23.24 -6.18 -5.04
N MET A 60 23.57 -5.57 -6.18
CA MET A 60 22.60 -5.12 -7.17
C MET A 60 21.63 -6.22 -7.61
N ASN A 61 22.14 -7.43 -7.87
CA ASN A 61 21.30 -8.55 -8.28
C ASN A 61 20.33 -8.98 -7.18
N ASP A 62 20.78 -8.94 -5.95
CA ASP A 62 19.94 -9.29 -4.79
C ASP A 62 18.85 -8.25 -4.57
N ILE A 63 19.14 -6.98 -4.82
CA ILE A 63 18.17 -5.90 -4.75
C ILE A 63 17.07 -6.11 -5.80
N LYS A 64 17.42 -6.50 -7.02
CA LYS A 64 16.44 -6.81 -8.07
C LYS A 64 15.53 -7.96 -7.69
N ILE A 65 16.09 -9.01 -7.12
CA ILE A 65 15.34 -10.18 -6.65
C ILE A 65 14.40 -9.77 -5.52
N LEU A 66 14.88 -8.96 -4.58
CA LEU A 66 14.08 -8.44 -3.49
C LEU A 66 12.93 -7.58 -4.02
N ASP A 67 13.19 -6.71 -4.99
CA ASP A 67 12.18 -5.86 -5.60
C ASP A 67 11.07 -6.69 -6.25
N GLN A 68 11.42 -7.72 -7.00
CA GLN A 68 10.45 -8.63 -7.61
C GLN A 68 9.61 -9.35 -6.54
N PHE A 69 10.27 -9.82 -5.50
CA PHE A 69 9.63 -10.52 -4.41
C PHE A 69 8.63 -9.62 -3.67
N TYR A 70 9.05 -8.39 -3.40
CA TYR A 70 8.23 -7.39 -2.74
C TYR A 70 7.03 -6.99 -3.59
N THR A 71 7.23 -6.84 -4.90
CA THR A 71 6.17 -6.50 -5.85
C THR A 71 5.07 -7.56 -5.86
N VAL A 72 5.45 -8.83 -5.88
CA VAL A 72 4.49 -9.94 -5.83
C VAL A 72 3.72 -9.93 -4.51
N TYR A 73 4.42 -9.75 -3.40
CA TYR A 73 3.80 -9.65 -2.09
C TYR A 73 2.81 -8.51 -2.03
N LEU A 74 3.22 -7.32 -2.46
CA LEU A 74 2.40 -6.12 -2.48
C LEU A 74 1.13 -6.31 -3.30
N SER A 75 1.26 -6.90 -4.49
CA SER A 75 0.11 -7.18 -5.37
C SER A 75 -0.91 -8.08 -4.69
N LYS A 76 -0.46 -9.10 -3.98
CA LYS A 76 -1.34 -10.00 -3.25
C LYS A 76 -2.08 -9.28 -2.12
N GLN A 77 -1.38 -8.41 -1.39
CA GLN A 77 -1.99 -7.66 -0.29
C GLN A 77 -2.99 -6.63 -0.80
N ILE A 78 -2.68 -5.97 -1.91
CA ILE A 78 -3.62 -5.04 -2.56
C ILE A 78 -4.90 -5.76 -2.95
N SER A 79 -4.78 -6.91 -3.64
CA SER A 79 -5.94 -7.71 -4.04
C SER A 79 -6.78 -8.14 -2.85
N LYS A 80 -6.15 -8.51 -1.77
CA LYS A 80 -6.82 -8.92 -0.54
C LYS A 80 -7.60 -7.75 0.08
N PHE A 81 -7.00 -6.57 0.13
CA PHE A 81 -7.65 -5.37 0.66
C PHE A 81 -8.83 -4.96 -0.21
N LEU A 82 -8.68 -4.97 -1.53
CA LEU A 82 -9.76 -4.63 -2.47
C LEU A 82 -10.94 -5.60 -2.33
N ARG A 83 -10.68 -6.88 -2.12
CA ARG A 83 -11.75 -7.87 -1.90
C ARG A 83 -12.52 -7.61 -0.61
N LYS A 84 -11.86 -7.17 0.44
CA LYS A 84 -12.52 -6.79 1.70
C LYS A 84 -13.43 -5.58 1.52
N ASN A 85 -13.14 -4.75 0.54
CA ASN A 85 -13.86 -3.49 0.29
C ASN A 85 -14.58 -3.52 -1.07
N ASN A 86 -15.06 -4.68 -1.49
CA ASN A 86 -15.62 -4.90 -2.82
C ASN A 86 -16.93 -4.17 -3.10
N GLY A 87 -17.54 -3.54 -2.10
CA GLY A 87 -18.74 -2.70 -2.28
C GLY A 87 -18.44 -1.31 -2.82
N HIS A 88 -17.17 -0.97 -3.04
CA HIS A 88 -16.73 0.35 -3.46
C HIS A 88 -16.03 0.28 -4.81
N GLU A 89 -16.37 1.21 -5.70
CA GLU A 89 -15.67 1.40 -6.96
C GLU A 89 -14.43 2.26 -6.72
N ILE A 90 -13.26 1.72 -6.98
CA ILE A 90 -11.98 2.40 -6.70
C ILE A 90 -11.56 3.23 -7.92
N ASP A 91 -11.32 4.51 -7.70
CA ASP A 91 -10.91 5.44 -8.75
C ASP A 91 -9.39 5.55 -8.89
N LEU A 92 -8.66 5.40 -7.77
CA LEU A 92 -7.21 5.60 -7.76
C LEU A 92 -6.57 4.76 -6.66
N ILE A 93 -5.41 4.19 -6.96
CA ILE A 93 -4.55 3.54 -5.99
C ILE A 93 -3.25 4.32 -5.93
N SER A 94 -2.92 4.83 -4.74
CA SER A 94 -1.69 5.56 -4.49
C SER A 94 -0.80 4.76 -3.56
N SER A 95 0.44 4.53 -3.97
CA SER A 95 1.38 3.72 -3.20
C SER A 95 2.63 4.53 -2.90
N HIS A 96 3.06 4.48 -1.64
CA HIS A 96 4.32 5.05 -1.20
C HIS A 96 5.24 3.89 -0.83
N GLY A 97 6.26 3.65 -1.65
CA GLY A 97 7.12 2.48 -1.51
C GLY A 97 8.19 2.64 -0.44
N HIS A 98 8.82 1.51 -0.12
CA HIS A 98 9.96 1.48 0.79
C HIS A 98 11.19 2.11 0.11
N THR A 99 11.87 3.00 0.82
CA THR A 99 13.10 3.63 0.33
C THR A 99 14.31 2.84 0.82
N VAL A 100 15.13 2.43 -0.10
CA VAL A 100 16.36 1.69 0.18
C VAL A 100 17.57 2.63 0.16
#